data_184258dab0da83a7124e344e24af58fa
#
_entry.id   184258dab0da83a7124e344e24af58fa
#
_cell.length_a   1.000
_cell.length_b   1.000
_cell.length_c   1.000
_cell.angle_alpha   90.00
_cell.angle_beta   90.00
_cell.angle_gamma   90.00
#
_symmetry.space_group_name_H-M   'P 1'
#
loop_
_entity.id
_entity.type
_entity.pdbx_description
1 polymer ?
#
loop_
_entity_poly.entity_id
_entity_poly.type
_entity_poly.pdbx_seq_one_letter_code
_entity_poly.pdbx_strand_id
1 'polypeptide(L)'
;SDGVKGILYASQISSGEENNLNIRVFGTQGSLQWFQENPNELIFKKADAPQQVYRRGNGYVGAAAQGATRTPFAHPEGFIEAFANIYRGAATAIADQIAGRKAPKGGYDFPNIDDGVAGMAFIQSAVKSGKAGAKWVKFPRT
;
A
#
# COMPACT_ATOMS: atom_id res chain seq x y z
N SER A 1 -1.22 17.50 -7.75
CA SER A 1 -0.06 16.63 -7.58
C SER A 1 1.18 17.51 -7.54
N ASP A 2 2.00 17.35 -6.54
CA ASP A 2 3.15 18.21 -6.25
C ASP A 2 4.40 17.84 -7.06
N GLY A 3 4.21 17.33 -8.28
CA GLY A 3 5.27 16.96 -9.19
C GLY A 3 6.02 15.66 -8.83
N VAL A 4 5.50 14.87 -7.90
CA VAL A 4 6.06 13.55 -7.58
C VAL A 4 5.96 12.64 -8.80
N LYS A 5 7.08 11.99 -9.12
CA LYS A 5 7.18 11.04 -10.24
C LYS A 5 7.30 9.62 -9.71
N GLY A 6 6.71 8.68 -10.43
CA GLY A 6 6.80 7.26 -10.11
C GLY A 6 6.91 6.40 -11.35
N ILE A 7 7.37 5.18 -11.14
CA ILE A 7 7.42 4.13 -12.16
C ILE A 7 6.63 2.96 -11.60
N LEU A 8 5.68 2.44 -12.39
CA LEU A 8 4.99 1.19 -12.12
C LEU A 8 5.38 0.19 -13.19
N TYR A 9 5.84 -0.97 -12.75
CA TYR A 9 6.09 -2.12 -13.61
C TYR A 9 5.14 -3.24 -13.21
N ALA A 10 4.44 -3.82 -14.18
CA ALA A 10 3.59 -4.99 -13.97
C ALA A 10 3.73 -5.93 -15.17
N SER A 11 3.90 -7.21 -14.93
CA SER A 11 4.11 -8.22 -15.96
C SER A 11 3.53 -9.55 -15.51
N GLN A 12 2.95 -10.29 -16.45
CA GLN A 12 2.51 -11.67 -16.27
C GLN A 12 3.43 -12.68 -16.98
N ILE A 13 4.51 -12.19 -17.59
CA ILE A 13 5.41 -12.98 -18.43
C ILE A 13 6.87 -12.88 -17.97
N SER A 14 7.13 -12.41 -16.77
CA SER A 14 8.48 -12.34 -16.19
C SER A 14 8.86 -13.71 -15.66
N SER A 15 9.49 -14.53 -16.49
CA SER A 15 9.88 -15.89 -16.12
C SER A 15 10.80 -15.91 -14.91
N GLY A 16 10.50 -16.77 -13.94
CA GLY A 16 11.25 -16.90 -12.69
C GLY A 16 10.78 -15.98 -11.56
N GLU A 17 9.89 -15.04 -11.84
CA GLU A 17 9.21 -14.25 -10.82
C GLU A 17 7.93 -14.96 -10.35
N GLU A 18 7.71 -14.99 -9.03
CA GLU A 18 6.46 -15.48 -8.48
C GLU A 18 5.47 -14.30 -8.37
N ASN A 19 5.13 -13.81 -7.21
CA ASN A 19 4.24 -12.65 -7.10
C ASN A 19 4.98 -11.32 -6.87
N ASN A 20 6.21 -11.34 -6.58
CA ASN A 20 7.21 -10.27 -6.40
C ASN A 20 6.68 -8.82 -6.36
N LEU A 21 5.61 -8.58 -5.60
CA LEU A 21 5.13 -7.22 -5.38
C LEU A 21 6.11 -6.51 -4.44
N ASN A 22 6.70 -5.44 -4.92
CA ASN A 22 7.52 -4.57 -4.08
C ASN A 22 7.18 -3.11 -4.29
N ILE A 23 7.42 -2.29 -3.25
CA ILE A 23 7.24 -0.86 -3.31
C ILE A 23 8.47 -0.16 -2.74
N ARG A 24 8.94 0.88 -3.43
CA ARG A 24 10.01 1.76 -2.98
C ARG A 24 9.53 3.21 -3.03
N VAL A 25 9.75 3.93 -1.96
CA VAL A 25 9.43 5.36 -1.86
C VAL A 25 10.70 6.12 -1.53
N PHE A 26 11.01 7.12 -2.34
CA PHE A 26 12.22 7.94 -2.19
C PHE A 26 11.84 9.34 -1.76
N GLY A 27 12.40 9.81 -0.66
CA GLY A 27 12.30 11.17 -0.17
C GLY A 27 13.65 11.87 -0.18
N THR A 28 13.66 13.14 0.20
CA THR A 28 14.89 13.97 0.24
C THR A 28 15.88 13.53 1.32
N GLN A 29 15.42 12.83 2.36
CA GLN A 29 16.26 12.44 3.50
C GLN A 29 16.50 10.93 3.58
N GLY A 30 15.87 10.16 2.72
CA GLY A 30 15.99 8.70 2.73
C GLY A 30 14.92 8.00 1.91
N SER A 31 14.87 6.69 2.02
CA SER A 31 13.91 5.87 1.29
C SER A 31 13.37 4.74 2.14
N LEU A 32 12.18 4.28 1.74
CA LEU A 32 11.51 3.09 2.29
C LEU A 32 11.44 2.02 1.20
N GLN A 33 11.54 0.77 1.60
CA GLN A 33 11.38 -0.38 0.72
C GLN A 33 10.67 -1.51 1.44
N TRP A 34 9.67 -2.09 0.78
CA TRP A 34 8.91 -3.23 1.28
C TRP A 34 8.70 -4.27 0.19
N PHE A 35 8.70 -5.55 0.57
CA PHE A 35 8.50 -6.69 -0.30
C PHE A 35 7.37 -7.56 0.23
N GLN A 36 6.42 -7.92 -0.62
CA GLN A 36 5.33 -8.83 -0.25
C GLN A 36 5.83 -10.22 0.14
N GLU A 37 6.89 -10.72 -0.49
CA GLU A 37 7.47 -12.04 -0.19
C GLU A 37 8.26 -12.08 1.13
N ASN A 38 8.53 -10.90 1.73
CA ASN A 38 9.04 -10.74 3.10
C ASN A 38 8.22 -9.66 3.84
N PRO A 39 6.91 -9.90 4.09
CA PRO A 39 5.97 -8.84 4.45
C PRO A 39 6.18 -8.27 5.86
N ASN A 40 6.93 -8.97 6.71
CA ASN A 40 7.12 -8.60 8.11
C ASN A 40 8.22 -7.56 8.33
N GLU A 41 8.90 -7.13 7.28
CA GLU A 41 10.02 -6.21 7.32
C GLU A 41 9.79 -4.98 6.45
N LEU A 42 10.11 -3.81 6.99
CA LEU A 42 10.22 -2.55 6.26
C LEU A 42 11.68 -2.10 6.32
N ILE A 43 12.28 -1.87 5.17
CA ILE A 43 13.65 -1.38 5.07
C ILE A 43 13.61 0.15 4.99
N PHE A 44 14.31 0.80 5.90
CA PHE A 44 14.55 2.24 5.90
C PHE A 44 16.02 2.53 5.62
N LYS A 45 16.27 3.36 4.63
CA LYS A 45 17.60 3.80 4.22
C LYS A 45 17.67 5.31 4.34
N LYS A 46 18.39 5.81 5.34
CA LYS A 46 18.69 7.23 5.48
C LYS A 46 19.98 7.54 4.74
N ALA A 47 20.09 8.74 4.15
CA ALA A 47 21.34 9.21 3.58
C ALA A 47 22.44 9.24 4.68
N ASP A 48 23.63 8.82 4.31
CA ASP A 48 24.83 8.79 5.17
C ASP A 48 24.68 8.00 6.48
N ALA A 49 23.80 6.98 6.51
CA ALA A 49 23.59 6.13 7.68
C ALA A 49 23.41 4.65 7.29
N PRO A 50 23.69 3.72 8.20
CA PRO A 50 23.40 2.31 7.97
C PRO A 50 21.92 2.07 7.71
N GLN A 51 21.62 1.05 6.88
CA GLN A 51 20.27 0.59 6.65
C GLN A 51 19.66 0.06 7.95
N GLN A 52 18.41 0.40 8.20
CA GLN A 52 17.61 -0.09 9.32
C GLN A 52 16.50 -1.01 8.82
N VAL A 53 16.20 -2.06 9.58
CA VAL A 53 15.10 -2.98 9.31
C VAL A 53 14.09 -2.85 10.45
N TYR A 54 12.89 -2.39 10.11
CA TYR A 54 11.76 -2.32 11.04
C TYR A 54 10.92 -3.57 10.88
N ARG A 55 10.69 -4.27 11.99
CA ARG A 55 9.88 -5.50 12.01
C ARG A 55 8.57 -5.25 12.72
N ARG A 56 7.48 -5.77 12.14
CA ARG A 56 6.15 -5.67 12.73
C ARG A 56 6.12 -6.27 14.16
N GLY A 57 5.12 -5.85 14.93
CA GLY A 57 4.89 -6.37 16.29
C GLY A 57 5.86 -5.88 17.35
N ASN A 58 6.91 -5.16 16.98
CA ASN A 58 7.87 -4.60 17.94
C ASN A 58 7.39 -3.23 18.47
N GLY A 59 7.78 -2.89 19.70
CA GLY A 59 7.32 -1.69 20.37
C GLY A 59 7.78 -0.36 19.74
N TYR A 60 8.72 -0.38 18.81
CA TYR A 60 9.20 0.80 18.11
C TYR A 60 8.35 1.18 16.87
N VAL A 61 7.41 0.32 16.44
CA VAL A 61 6.54 0.64 15.30
C VAL A 61 5.35 1.49 15.74
N GLY A 62 4.84 2.33 14.83
CA GLY A 62 3.75 3.27 15.12
C GLY A 62 2.40 2.60 15.34
N ALA A 63 1.44 3.36 15.85
CA ALA A 63 0.11 2.88 16.22
C ALA A 63 -0.65 2.20 15.05
N ALA A 64 -0.51 2.70 13.83
CA ALA A 64 -1.14 2.10 12.65
C ALA A 64 -0.63 0.66 12.41
N ALA A 65 0.68 0.45 12.45
CA ALA A 65 1.29 -0.86 12.31
C ALA A 65 0.94 -1.79 13.47
N GLN A 66 0.91 -1.28 14.70
CA GLN A 66 0.44 -2.05 15.87
C GLN A 66 -1.02 -2.47 15.72
N GLY A 67 -1.90 -1.57 15.28
CA GLY A 67 -3.31 -1.85 15.04
C GLY A 67 -3.58 -2.89 13.94
N ALA A 68 -2.66 -3.02 12.98
CA ALA A 68 -2.73 -4.01 11.92
C ALA A 68 -2.09 -5.36 12.29
N THR A 69 -1.37 -5.43 13.40
CA THR A 69 -0.67 -6.62 13.90
C THR A 69 -1.60 -7.48 14.77
N ARG A 70 -1.56 -8.80 14.61
CA ARG A 70 -2.40 -9.76 15.35
C ARG A 70 -1.57 -10.72 16.21
N THR A 71 -0.42 -11.16 15.71
CA THR A 71 0.46 -12.08 16.44
C THR A 71 1.60 -11.32 17.11
N PRO A 72 2.19 -11.82 18.17
CA PRO A 72 3.37 -11.21 18.79
C PRO A 72 4.53 -11.02 17.81
N PHE A 73 5.53 -10.23 18.19
CA PHE A 73 6.77 -10.14 17.41
C PHE A 73 7.39 -11.54 17.21
N ALA A 74 8.18 -11.71 16.15
CA ALA A 74 8.78 -12.97 15.73
C ALA A 74 7.78 -14.08 15.26
N HIS A 75 6.47 -13.85 15.30
CA HIS A 75 5.48 -14.77 14.72
C HIS A 75 5.03 -14.19 13.38
N PRO A 76 5.37 -14.81 12.23
CA PRO A 76 5.08 -14.25 10.91
C PRO A 76 3.58 -14.03 10.68
N GLU A 77 3.27 -12.93 10.05
CA GLU A 77 1.96 -12.63 9.45
C GLU A 77 2.16 -12.33 7.96
N GLY A 78 1.09 -12.41 7.17
CA GLY A 78 1.22 -12.18 5.75
C GLY A 78 -0.10 -11.90 5.05
N PHE A 79 -0.32 -12.56 3.94
CA PHE A 79 -1.41 -12.32 3.00
C PHE A 79 -2.80 -12.45 3.64
N ILE A 80 -3.02 -13.51 4.44
CA ILE A 80 -4.32 -13.76 5.07
C ILE A 80 -4.66 -12.66 6.07
N GLU A 81 -3.71 -12.27 6.93
CA GLU A 81 -3.90 -11.22 7.93
C GLU A 81 -4.09 -9.85 7.27
N ALA A 82 -3.43 -9.59 6.14
CA ALA A 82 -3.62 -8.37 5.36
C ALA A 82 -5.07 -8.25 4.86
N PHE A 83 -5.62 -9.31 4.27
CA PHE A 83 -7.04 -9.35 3.88
C PHE A 83 -7.97 -9.26 5.09
N ALA A 84 -7.67 -9.95 6.19
CA ALA A 84 -8.45 -9.86 7.41
C ALA A 84 -8.51 -8.41 7.96
N ASN A 85 -7.47 -7.61 7.78
CA ASN A 85 -7.48 -6.20 8.18
C ASN A 85 -8.46 -5.37 7.33
N ILE A 86 -8.53 -5.61 6.02
CA ILE A 86 -9.49 -4.94 5.12
C ILE A 86 -10.93 -5.27 5.55
N TYR A 87 -11.24 -6.56 5.72
CA TYR A 87 -12.57 -7.01 6.18
C TYR A 87 -12.94 -6.46 7.55
N ARG A 88 -11.98 -6.39 8.48
CA ARG A 88 -12.19 -5.79 9.79
C ARG A 88 -12.55 -4.30 9.67
N GLY A 89 -11.85 -3.55 8.81
CA GLY A 89 -12.14 -2.15 8.53
C GLY A 89 -13.57 -1.97 8.02
N ALA A 90 -13.97 -2.75 7.02
CA ALA A 90 -15.32 -2.72 6.47
C ALA A 90 -16.40 -3.11 7.50
N ALA A 91 -16.18 -4.19 8.26
CA ALA A 91 -17.09 -4.62 9.31
C ALA A 91 -17.26 -3.55 10.42
N THR A 92 -16.17 -2.88 10.78
CA THR A 92 -16.21 -1.77 11.75
C THR A 92 -17.06 -0.61 11.22
N ALA A 93 -16.89 -0.24 9.95
CA ALA A 93 -17.68 0.82 9.32
C ALA A 93 -19.18 0.50 9.35
N ILE A 94 -19.55 -0.74 9.02
CA ILE A 94 -20.94 -1.22 9.04
C ILE A 94 -21.50 -1.17 10.48
N ALA A 95 -20.76 -1.69 11.45
CA ALA A 95 -21.17 -1.70 12.86
C ALA A 95 -21.36 -0.28 13.42
N ASP A 96 -20.49 0.65 13.04
CA ASP A 96 -20.59 2.05 13.43
C ASP A 96 -21.83 2.71 12.81
N GLN A 97 -22.09 2.45 11.54
CA GLN A 97 -23.30 2.94 10.86
C GLN A 97 -24.59 2.42 11.54
N ILE A 98 -24.66 1.13 11.84
CA ILE A 98 -25.83 0.53 12.53
C ILE A 98 -26.01 1.15 13.90
N ALA A 99 -24.93 1.42 14.63
CA ALA A 99 -24.97 2.01 15.96
C ALA A 99 -25.12 3.55 15.97
N GLY A 100 -25.25 4.20 14.81
CA GLY A 100 -25.32 5.65 14.69
C GLY A 100 -24.02 6.39 15.08
N ARG A 101 -22.89 5.71 15.10
CA ARG A 101 -21.60 6.31 15.43
C ARG A 101 -21.02 7.04 14.21
N LYS A 102 -20.30 8.12 14.45
CA LYS A 102 -19.61 8.85 13.39
C LYS A 102 -18.32 8.11 13.00
N ALA A 103 -17.99 8.17 11.72
CA ALA A 103 -16.69 7.69 11.23
C ALA A 103 -15.52 8.36 11.96
N PRO A 104 -14.41 7.66 12.18
CA PRO A 104 -13.21 8.26 12.74
C PRO A 104 -12.70 9.41 11.86
N LYS A 105 -11.94 10.33 12.45
CA LYS A 105 -11.29 11.42 11.71
C LYS A 105 -10.30 10.80 10.71
N GLY A 106 -10.52 11.04 9.42
CA GLY A 106 -9.72 10.45 8.34
C GLY A 106 -10.36 9.23 7.67
N GLY A 107 -11.53 8.81 8.12
CA GLY A 107 -12.25 7.66 7.56
C GLY A 107 -11.78 6.32 8.11
N TYR A 108 -12.24 5.25 7.49
CA TYR A 108 -11.83 3.87 7.79
C TYR A 108 -10.70 3.44 6.88
N ASP A 109 -9.84 2.54 7.38
CA ASP A 109 -8.66 2.04 6.66
C ASP A 109 -9.03 0.86 5.74
N PHE A 110 -9.72 1.16 4.65
CA PHE A 110 -9.97 0.24 3.53
C PHE A 110 -10.31 1.03 2.26
N PRO A 111 -10.07 0.48 1.06
CA PRO A 111 -10.40 1.14 -0.21
C PRO A 111 -11.90 1.38 -0.36
N ASN A 112 -12.28 2.59 -0.76
CA ASN A 112 -13.66 3.00 -1.01
C ASN A 112 -13.95 3.08 -2.52
N ILE A 113 -15.15 3.57 -2.88
CA ILE A 113 -15.57 3.68 -4.28
C ILE A 113 -14.71 4.67 -5.08
N ASP A 114 -14.24 5.74 -4.45
CA ASP A 114 -13.40 6.75 -5.13
C ASP A 114 -12.03 6.17 -5.47
N ASP A 115 -11.46 5.34 -4.59
CA ASP A 115 -10.24 4.57 -4.85
C ASP A 115 -10.43 3.62 -6.03
N GLY A 116 -11.58 2.96 -6.10
CA GLY A 116 -11.95 2.09 -7.22
C GLY A 116 -12.05 2.85 -8.54
N VAL A 117 -12.71 4.01 -8.53
CA VAL A 117 -12.82 4.89 -9.72
C VAL A 117 -11.44 5.38 -10.17
N ALA A 118 -10.59 5.81 -9.23
CA ALA A 118 -9.23 6.24 -9.53
C ALA A 118 -8.38 5.09 -10.12
N GLY A 119 -8.51 3.87 -9.57
CA GLY A 119 -7.85 2.68 -10.10
C GLY A 119 -8.26 2.36 -11.54
N MET A 120 -9.57 2.39 -11.83
CA MET A 120 -10.08 2.19 -13.19
C MET A 120 -9.61 3.28 -14.15
N ALA A 121 -9.61 4.54 -13.73
CA ALA A 121 -9.09 5.65 -14.51
C ALA A 121 -7.60 5.48 -14.84
N PHE A 122 -6.81 4.94 -13.91
CA PHE A 122 -5.41 4.63 -14.13
C PHE A 122 -5.24 3.57 -15.22
N ILE A 123 -5.96 2.44 -15.12
CA ILE A 123 -5.90 1.35 -16.11
C ILE A 123 -6.30 1.86 -17.49
N GLN A 124 -7.40 2.60 -17.60
CA GLN A 124 -7.87 3.17 -18.87
C GLN A 124 -6.84 4.15 -19.47
N SER A 125 -6.19 4.95 -18.63
CA SER A 125 -5.13 5.87 -19.07
C SER A 125 -3.91 5.13 -19.59
N ALA A 126 -3.49 4.05 -18.93
CA ALA A 126 -2.39 3.19 -19.39
C ALA A 126 -2.71 2.55 -20.75
N VAL A 127 -3.91 1.99 -20.92
CA VAL A 127 -4.36 1.41 -22.19
C VAL A 127 -4.41 2.45 -23.28
N LYS A 128 -4.93 3.65 -23.01
CA LYS A 128 -4.97 4.77 -23.96
C LYS A 128 -3.57 5.18 -24.38
N SER A 129 -2.63 5.27 -23.45
CA SER A 129 -1.22 5.56 -23.72
C SER A 129 -0.60 4.51 -24.61
N GLY A 130 -0.78 3.23 -24.32
CA GLY A 130 -0.26 2.12 -25.11
C GLY A 130 -0.77 2.14 -26.56
N LYS A 131 -2.09 2.32 -26.75
CA LYS A 131 -2.70 2.45 -28.10
C LYS A 131 -2.22 3.67 -28.86
N ALA A 132 -1.77 4.72 -28.19
CA ALA A 132 -1.23 5.94 -28.79
C ALA A 132 0.29 5.92 -28.99
N GLY A 133 0.94 4.75 -28.94
CA GLY A 133 2.38 4.62 -29.08
C GLY A 133 3.17 5.08 -27.86
N ALA A 134 2.67 4.76 -26.67
CA ALA A 134 3.25 5.08 -25.36
C ALA A 134 3.42 6.59 -25.09
N LYS A 135 2.53 7.40 -25.64
CA LYS A 135 2.51 8.85 -25.39
C LYS A 135 1.98 9.16 -23.99
N TRP A 136 2.46 10.24 -23.40
CA TRP A 136 1.88 10.77 -22.16
C TRP A 136 0.42 11.14 -22.36
N VAL A 137 -0.43 10.68 -21.48
CA VAL A 137 -1.86 11.02 -21.45
C VAL A 137 -2.19 11.73 -20.13
N LYS A 138 -3.11 12.67 -20.21
CA LYS A 138 -3.59 13.37 -19.01
C LYS A 138 -4.44 12.39 -18.20
N PHE A 139 -4.12 12.26 -16.90
CA PHE A 139 -4.97 11.54 -15.97
C PHE A 139 -6.28 12.33 -15.75
N PRO A 140 -7.46 11.69 -15.86
CA PRO A 140 -8.71 12.37 -15.56
C PRO A 140 -8.74 12.74 -14.07
N ARG A 141 -9.24 13.95 -13.77
CA ARG A 141 -9.56 14.33 -12.40
C ARG A 141 -10.88 13.66 -12.05
N THR A 142 -10.87 12.78 -11.07
CA THR A 142 -12.06 12.16 -10.47
C THR A 142 -12.58 13.05 -9.36
#